data_06933c2e38218259985d320df71b4d0f
#
_entry.id   06933c2e38218259985d320df71b4d0f
#
_cell.length_a   1.000
_cell.length_b   1.000
_cell.length_c   1.000
_cell.angle_alpha   90.00
_cell.angle_beta   90.00
_cell.angle_gamma   90.00
#
_symmetry.space_group_name_H-M   'P 1'
#
loop_
_entity.id
_entity.type
_entity.pdbx_description
1 polymer ?
#
loop_
_entity_poly.entity_id
_entity_poly.type
_entity_poly.pdbx_seq_one_letter_code
_entity_poly.pdbx_strand_id
1 'polypeptide(L)'
;MHRSLTLSMIIIAFTAGLSCKKTSTPQDEAEHEAINGVDLVFKVGGATVATFTAEDPDGDGGNPPTRIDRITLQPGQSYTTEVVLRNIVNGTSKVVTSSVSSQAVHHEFYYLPTGVAVNISKTDKDANGYPLGLNATWTTTTSGTGTLLFKLMHKPRIKGPNDDPSKGHSDLSVSFPMTIQ
;
A
#
# COMPACT_ATOMS: atom_id res chain seq x y z
N MET A 1 -75.42 -15.76 42.39
CA MET A 1 -74.03 -15.26 42.61
C MET A 1 -73.15 -15.86 41.50
N HIS A 2 -72.97 -15.11 40.38
CA HIS A 2 -72.15 -15.57 39.25
C HIS A 2 -70.87 -14.72 39.26
N ARG A 3 -69.70 -15.32 39.49
CA ARG A 3 -68.40 -14.67 39.37
C ARG A 3 -67.92 -14.90 37.92
N SER A 4 -67.85 -13.79 37.19
CA SER A 4 -67.24 -13.75 35.85
C SER A 4 -65.72 -13.65 36.01
N LEU A 5 -64.98 -14.60 35.44
CA LEU A 5 -63.51 -14.60 35.35
C LEU A 5 -63.14 -13.97 33.99
N THR A 6 -62.58 -12.78 34.01
CA THR A 6 -62.01 -12.15 32.80
C THR A 6 -60.56 -12.63 32.63
N LEU A 7 -60.33 -13.38 31.54
CA LEU A 7 -59.00 -13.87 31.12
C LEU A 7 -58.29 -12.75 30.35
N SER A 8 -57.23 -12.15 30.97
CA SER A 8 -56.40 -11.15 30.35
C SER A 8 -55.36 -11.79 29.45
N MET A 9 -55.48 -11.61 28.16
CA MET A 9 -54.58 -12.12 27.14
C MET A 9 -53.43 -11.13 26.94
N ILE A 10 -52.21 -11.48 27.46
CA ILE A 10 -50.99 -10.67 27.25
C ILE A 10 -50.42 -11.04 25.86
N ILE A 11 -50.48 -10.07 24.94
CA ILE A 11 -49.83 -10.19 23.63
C ILE A 11 -48.35 -9.75 23.81
N ILE A 12 -47.41 -10.69 23.77
CA ILE A 12 -45.99 -10.40 23.68
C ILE A 12 -45.65 -10.11 22.23
N ALA A 13 -45.42 -8.87 21.90
CA ALA A 13 -44.89 -8.45 20.61
C ALA A 13 -43.40 -8.82 20.50
N PHE A 14 -43.09 -9.84 19.68
CA PHE A 14 -41.73 -10.24 19.36
C PHE A 14 -41.20 -9.33 18.24
N THR A 15 -40.44 -8.31 18.60
CA THR A 15 -39.73 -7.47 17.64
C THR A 15 -38.50 -8.21 17.12
N ALA A 16 -38.61 -8.82 15.93
CA ALA A 16 -37.50 -9.37 15.19
C ALA A 16 -36.59 -8.20 14.70
N GLY A 17 -35.49 -7.96 15.39
CA GLY A 17 -34.44 -7.05 14.91
C GLY A 17 -33.82 -7.60 13.64
N LEU A 18 -34.07 -6.96 12.49
CA LEU A 18 -33.30 -7.21 11.26
C LEU A 18 -31.88 -6.69 11.46
N SER A 19 -30.98 -7.56 11.87
CA SER A 19 -29.54 -7.31 11.78
C SER A 19 -29.15 -7.38 10.31
N CYS A 20 -28.97 -6.25 9.66
CA CYS A 20 -28.31 -6.18 8.36
C CYS A 20 -26.86 -6.64 8.55
N LYS A 21 -26.58 -7.93 8.31
CA LYS A 21 -25.23 -8.39 8.00
C LYS A 21 -24.83 -7.70 6.69
N LYS A 22 -23.84 -6.82 6.76
CA LYS A 22 -23.15 -6.29 5.59
C LYS A 22 -22.53 -7.49 4.88
N THR A 23 -23.16 -7.94 3.81
CA THR A 23 -22.65 -9.02 2.96
C THR A 23 -21.50 -8.40 2.17
N SER A 24 -20.26 -8.61 2.61
CA SER A 24 -19.10 -8.44 1.76
C SER A 24 -19.26 -9.43 0.60
N THR A 25 -19.25 -8.92 -0.63
CA THR A 25 -19.30 -9.76 -1.82
C THR A 25 -18.01 -10.59 -1.87
N PRO A 26 -18.06 -11.91 -2.11
CA PRO A 26 -16.89 -12.80 -2.07
C PRO A 26 -15.78 -12.51 -3.12
N GLN A 27 -15.91 -11.47 -3.93
CA GLN A 27 -14.93 -11.08 -4.96
C GLN A 27 -13.92 -10.03 -4.51
N ASP A 28 -14.09 -9.40 -3.35
CA ASP A 28 -13.12 -8.40 -2.85
C ASP A 28 -12.11 -8.99 -1.83
N GLU A 29 -12.27 -10.25 -1.45
CA GLU A 29 -11.33 -11.00 -0.62
C GLU A 29 -10.51 -12.01 -1.45
N ALA A 30 -10.08 -11.64 -2.66
CA ALA A 30 -8.94 -12.33 -3.26
C ALA A 30 -7.77 -12.15 -2.30
N GLU A 31 -7.25 -13.27 -1.77
CA GLU A 31 -6.18 -13.35 -0.78
C GLU A 31 -5.09 -12.31 -1.11
N HIS A 32 -5.11 -11.15 -0.44
CA HIS A 32 -4.02 -10.21 -0.49
C HIS A 32 -2.85 -10.91 0.22
N GLU A 33 -1.91 -11.45 -0.55
CA GLU A 33 -0.66 -11.91 0.05
C GLU A 33 -0.12 -10.72 0.86
N ALA A 34 0.10 -10.93 2.16
CA ALA A 34 0.60 -9.88 3.04
C ALA A 34 1.89 -9.29 2.44
N ILE A 35 1.92 -7.97 2.26
CA ILE A 35 3.10 -7.26 1.76
C ILE A 35 3.72 -6.57 2.97
N ASN A 36 4.85 -7.09 3.42
CA ASN A 36 5.54 -6.62 4.62
C ASN A 36 7.05 -6.44 4.41
N GLY A 37 7.47 -6.44 3.14
CA GLY A 37 8.83 -6.11 2.72
C GLY A 37 8.84 -5.46 1.34
N VAL A 38 9.76 -4.51 1.14
CA VAL A 38 9.96 -3.83 -0.14
C VAL A 38 11.44 -3.54 -0.38
N ASP A 39 11.87 -3.77 -1.63
CA ASP A 39 13.14 -3.28 -2.14
C ASP A 39 12.88 -2.21 -3.20
N LEU A 40 13.58 -1.09 -3.08
CA LEU A 40 13.71 -0.08 -4.12
C LEU A 40 15.05 -0.30 -4.82
N VAL A 41 15.04 -0.86 -6.02
CA VAL A 41 16.23 -1.20 -6.81
C VAL A 41 16.55 -0.04 -7.73
N PHE A 42 17.67 0.67 -7.48
CA PHE A 42 18.12 1.81 -8.25
C PHE A 42 19.12 1.39 -9.34
N LYS A 43 18.92 1.91 -10.54
CA LYS A 43 19.75 1.60 -11.72
C LYS A 43 20.21 2.88 -12.40
N VAL A 44 21.42 2.85 -12.95
CA VAL A 44 21.99 3.88 -13.85
C VAL A 44 22.44 3.19 -15.13
N GLY A 45 21.96 3.65 -16.29
CA GLY A 45 22.27 3.00 -17.58
C GLY A 45 21.85 1.53 -17.66
N GLY A 46 20.81 1.14 -16.88
CA GLY A 46 20.32 -0.24 -16.80
C GLY A 46 21.05 -1.14 -15.78
N ALA A 47 22.21 -0.72 -15.26
CA ALA A 47 22.94 -1.46 -14.23
C ALA A 47 22.45 -1.09 -12.83
N THR A 48 22.21 -2.09 -11.97
CA THR A 48 21.86 -1.86 -10.56
C THR A 48 23.04 -1.23 -9.82
N VAL A 49 22.82 -0.06 -9.22
CA VAL A 49 23.84 0.67 -8.44
C VAL A 49 23.55 0.65 -6.95
N ALA A 50 22.29 0.48 -6.54
CA ALA A 50 21.92 0.37 -5.13
C ALA A 50 20.57 -0.36 -4.99
N THR A 51 20.34 -0.95 -3.83
CA THR A 51 19.04 -1.47 -3.39
C THR A 51 18.82 -1.01 -1.95
N PHE A 52 17.68 -0.40 -1.70
CA PHE A 52 17.28 0.03 -0.36
C PHE A 52 16.05 -0.77 0.07
N THR A 53 16.15 -1.37 1.23
CA THR A 53 15.17 -2.35 1.74
C THR A 53 14.45 -1.80 2.95
N ALA A 54 13.16 -2.10 3.05
CA ALA A 54 12.41 -2.03 4.29
C ALA A 54 11.71 -3.36 4.55
N GLU A 55 11.67 -3.77 5.82
CA GLU A 55 11.07 -5.02 6.28
C GLU A 55 10.33 -4.79 7.60
N ASP A 56 9.07 -5.16 7.62
CA ASP A 56 8.17 -5.08 8.76
C ASP A 56 7.32 -6.36 8.85
N PRO A 57 7.90 -7.47 9.35
CA PRO A 57 7.28 -8.80 9.29
C PRO A 57 5.92 -8.94 9.98
N ASP A 58 5.63 -8.11 10.98
CA ASP A 58 4.34 -8.10 11.69
C ASP A 58 3.38 -7.01 11.19
N GLY A 59 3.80 -6.19 10.21
CA GLY A 59 2.99 -5.20 9.53
C GLY A 59 2.75 -3.92 10.31
N ASP A 60 1.92 -3.03 9.74
CA ASP A 60 1.68 -1.69 10.26
C ASP A 60 0.99 -1.75 11.64
N GLY A 61 1.57 -1.09 12.64
CA GLY A 61 1.03 -0.97 13.99
C GLY A 61 1.47 -2.05 14.99
N GLY A 62 2.36 -2.97 14.59
CA GLY A 62 2.98 -3.96 15.47
C GLY A 62 4.25 -3.45 16.17
N ASN A 63 5.30 -4.27 16.19
CA ASN A 63 6.63 -3.83 16.61
C ASN A 63 7.23 -2.88 15.57
N PRO A 64 8.26 -2.10 15.89
CA PRO A 64 8.96 -1.31 14.89
C PRO A 64 9.51 -2.20 13.76
N PRO A 65 9.56 -1.69 12.51
CA PRO A 65 10.16 -2.41 11.38
C PRO A 65 11.53 -2.96 11.72
N THR A 66 11.81 -4.18 11.30
CA THR A 66 13.09 -4.86 11.57
C THR A 66 14.23 -4.27 10.73
N ARG A 67 13.90 -3.61 9.62
CA ARG A 67 14.86 -2.94 8.73
C ARG A 67 14.20 -1.78 8.01
N ILE A 68 14.88 -0.63 7.99
CA ILE A 68 14.63 0.48 7.07
C ILE A 68 15.98 1.05 6.67
N ASP A 69 16.38 0.85 5.42
CA ASP A 69 17.63 1.40 4.89
C ASP A 69 17.50 2.92 4.69
N ARG A 70 18.62 3.64 4.76
CA ARG A 70 18.69 5.03 4.32
C ARG A 70 18.93 5.08 2.82
N ILE A 71 18.04 5.71 2.06
CA ILE A 71 18.28 5.99 0.64
C ILE A 71 19.39 7.05 0.54
N THR A 72 20.50 6.69 -0.11
CA THR A 72 21.62 7.60 -0.34
C THR A 72 21.89 7.67 -1.84
N LEU A 73 21.71 8.87 -2.42
CA LEU A 73 21.86 9.12 -3.85
C LEU A 73 22.85 10.27 -4.09
N GLN A 74 23.43 10.32 -5.29
CA GLN A 74 24.31 11.42 -5.69
C GLN A 74 23.52 12.60 -6.26
N PRO A 75 23.93 13.85 -6.05
CA PRO A 75 23.30 15.01 -6.65
C PRO A 75 23.56 15.07 -8.17
N GLY A 76 22.60 15.67 -8.92
CA GLY A 76 22.70 15.84 -10.36
C GLY A 76 22.63 14.54 -11.16
N GLN A 77 22.15 13.44 -10.56
CA GLN A 77 22.10 12.12 -11.19
C GLN A 77 20.67 11.72 -11.53
N SER A 78 20.52 10.99 -12.65
CA SER A 78 19.27 10.33 -13.02
C SER A 78 19.36 8.82 -12.76
N TYR A 79 18.30 8.28 -12.13
CA TYR A 79 18.14 6.87 -11.86
C TYR A 79 16.83 6.35 -12.43
N THR A 80 16.78 5.08 -12.76
CA THR A 80 15.53 4.33 -12.87
C THR A 80 15.38 3.43 -11.66
N THR A 81 14.15 3.27 -11.16
CA THR A 81 13.86 2.37 -10.04
C THR A 81 12.88 1.30 -10.45
N GLU A 82 13.06 0.14 -9.84
CA GLU A 82 12.14 -0.98 -9.88
C GLU A 82 11.78 -1.36 -8.44
N VAL A 83 10.49 -1.61 -8.19
CA VAL A 83 9.98 -2.06 -6.88
C VAL A 83 9.90 -3.57 -6.86
N VAL A 84 10.46 -4.19 -5.82
CA VAL A 84 10.28 -5.61 -5.52
C VAL A 84 9.54 -5.74 -4.19
N LEU A 85 8.35 -6.33 -4.23
CA LEU A 85 7.52 -6.56 -3.05
C LEU A 85 7.77 -7.95 -2.48
N ARG A 86 7.75 -8.05 -1.16
CA ARG A 86 7.99 -9.32 -0.46
C ARG A 86 6.94 -9.59 0.61
N ASN A 87 6.64 -10.88 0.77
CA ASN A 87 5.96 -11.45 1.91
C ASN A 87 6.99 -12.19 2.76
N ILE A 88 7.18 -11.78 4.00
CA ILE A 88 8.15 -12.35 4.95
C ILE A 88 7.36 -13.03 6.06
N VAL A 89 7.47 -14.36 6.14
CA VAL A 89 6.80 -15.18 7.15
C VAL A 89 7.82 -16.10 7.82
N ASN A 90 7.95 -16.02 9.12
CA ASN A 90 8.87 -16.85 9.92
C ASN A 90 10.33 -16.79 9.38
N GLY A 91 10.79 -15.62 8.96
CA GLY A 91 12.12 -15.40 8.41
C GLY A 91 12.30 -15.87 6.95
N THR A 92 11.28 -16.42 6.32
CA THR A 92 11.30 -16.79 4.91
C THR A 92 10.68 -15.66 4.08
N SER A 93 11.42 -15.17 3.09
CA SER A 93 10.99 -14.10 2.19
C SER A 93 10.59 -14.67 0.83
N LYS A 94 9.38 -14.31 0.36
CA LYS A 94 8.85 -14.64 -0.97
C LYS A 94 8.58 -13.35 -1.74
N VAL A 95 9.03 -13.29 -3.00
CA VAL A 95 8.68 -12.18 -3.90
C VAL A 95 7.22 -12.29 -4.34
N VAL A 96 6.46 -11.21 -4.14
CA VAL A 96 5.01 -11.14 -4.42
C VAL A 96 4.65 -9.98 -5.37
N THR A 97 5.64 -9.38 -6.03
CA THR A 97 5.44 -8.26 -6.97
C THR A 97 4.43 -8.59 -8.08
N SER A 98 4.42 -9.85 -8.56
CA SER A 98 3.50 -10.30 -9.61
C SER A 98 2.03 -10.27 -9.18
N SER A 99 1.72 -10.46 -7.90
CA SER A 99 0.35 -10.40 -7.37
C SER A 99 -0.22 -8.99 -7.54
N VAL A 100 0.59 -7.95 -7.26
CA VAL A 100 0.19 -6.54 -7.43
C VAL A 100 0.16 -6.15 -8.91
N SER A 101 1.16 -6.56 -9.71
CA SER A 101 1.22 -6.21 -11.14
C SER A 101 0.08 -6.83 -11.95
N SER A 102 -0.37 -8.03 -11.61
CA SER A 102 -1.54 -8.67 -12.24
C SER A 102 -2.87 -7.95 -11.93
N GLN A 103 -2.91 -7.20 -10.84
CA GLN A 103 -4.05 -6.38 -10.38
C GLN A 103 -3.76 -4.88 -10.49
N ALA A 104 -2.93 -4.47 -11.46
CA ALA A 104 -2.46 -3.08 -11.63
C ALA A 104 -3.61 -2.05 -11.68
N VAL A 105 -4.78 -2.43 -12.22
CA VAL A 105 -5.97 -1.55 -12.30
C VAL A 105 -6.57 -1.19 -10.94
N HIS A 106 -6.16 -1.90 -9.90
CA HIS A 106 -6.60 -1.67 -8.51
C HIS A 106 -5.50 -1.14 -7.60
N HIS A 107 -4.25 -1.05 -8.07
CA HIS A 107 -3.11 -0.66 -7.24
C HIS A 107 -2.38 0.55 -7.80
N GLU A 108 -1.77 1.32 -6.91
CA GLU A 108 -0.91 2.43 -7.28
C GLU A 108 0.15 2.70 -6.22
N PHE A 109 1.39 2.90 -6.67
CA PHE A 109 2.52 3.28 -5.83
C PHE A 109 2.69 4.79 -5.78
N TYR A 110 3.03 5.30 -4.60
CA TYR A 110 3.28 6.70 -4.35
C TYR A 110 4.67 6.91 -3.76
N TYR A 111 5.35 7.90 -4.30
CA TYR A 111 6.65 8.35 -3.87
C TYR A 111 6.52 9.82 -3.43
N LEU A 112 6.54 10.06 -2.12
CA LEU A 112 6.28 11.37 -1.53
C LEU A 112 7.53 11.86 -0.79
N PRO A 113 8.52 12.47 -1.52
CA PRO A 113 9.73 13.01 -0.92
C PRO A 113 9.44 14.28 -0.13
N THR A 114 10.14 14.47 0.99
CA THR A 114 10.08 15.68 1.82
C THR A 114 11.49 16.06 2.26
N GLY A 115 11.86 17.33 2.17
CA GLY A 115 13.15 17.86 2.61
C GLY A 115 14.33 17.60 1.68
N VAL A 116 14.13 16.92 0.54
CA VAL A 116 15.15 16.64 -0.47
C VAL A 116 14.72 17.11 -1.85
N ALA A 117 15.68 17.53 -2.67
CA ALA A 117 15.46 18.03 -4.02
C ALA A 117 15.56 16.87 -5.04
N VAL A 118 14.46 16.15 -5.22
CA VAL A 118 14.32 15.04 -6.17
C VAL A 118 12.99 15.12 -6.90
N ASN A 119 13.01 14.92 -8.22
CA ASN A 119 11.82 14.72 -9.04
C ASN A 119 11.65 13.23 -9.34
N ILE A 120 10.44 12.73 -9.13
CA ILE A 120 10.11 11.32 -9.33
C ILE A 120 8.92 11.22 -10.27
N SER A 121 9.06 10.43 -11.34
CA SER A 121 8.02 10.21 -12.34
C SER A 121 7.81 8.72 -12.55
N LYS A 122 6.59 8.24 -12.35
CA LYS A 122 6.19 6.85 -12.65
C LYS A 122 6.27 6.61 -14.15
N THR A 123 6.82 5.49 -14.58
CA THR A 123 7.05 5.19 -16.01
C THR A 123 6.16 4.09 -16.55
N ASP A 124 5.51 3.32 -15.68
CA ASP A 124 4.60 2.25 -16.02
C ASP A 124 3.13 2.63 -15.78
N LYS A 125 2.25 1.93 -16.48
CA LYS A 125 0.79 2.16 -16.46
C LYS A 125 0.04 0.84 -16.41
N ASP A 126 -1.18 0.90 -15.90
CA ASP A 126 -2.13 -0.19 -15.95
C ASP A 126 -2.84 -0.30 -17.32
N ALA A 127 -3.74 -1.28 -17.46
CA ALA A 127 -4.50 -1.51 -18.70
C ALA A 127 -5.46 -0.35 -19.06
N ASN A 128 -5.81 0.53 -18.10
CA ASN A 128 -6.63 1.71 -18.33
C ASN A 128 -5.80 2.95 -18.70
N GLY A 129 -4.47 2.82 -18.73
CA GLY A 129 -3.52 3.92 -19.00
C GLY A 129 -3.22 4.78 -17.78
N TYR A 130 -3.66 4.41 -16.56
CA TYR A 130 -3.36 5.13 -15.34
C TYR A 130 -2.00 4.68 -14.75
N PRO A 131 -1.27 5.58 -14.07
CA PRO A 131 0.02 5.24 -13.49
C PRO A 131 -0.07 4.06 -12.52
N LEU A 132 0.91 3.14 -12.56
CA LEU A 132 1.08 2.10 -11.55
C LEU A 132 2.19 2.47 -10.56
N GLY A 133 3.41 2.69 -11.04
CA GLY A 133 4.55 3.12 -10.25
C GLY A 133 5.42 1.98 -9.70
N LEU A 134 5.34 0.77 -10.26
CA LEU A 134 6.36 -0.27 -10.04
C LEU A 134 7.72 0.15 -10.60
N ASN A 135 7.69 0.99 -11.65
CA ASN A 135 8.86 1.58 -12.27
C ASN A 135 8.76 3.10 -12.23
N ALA A 136 9.87 3.77 -11.91
CA ALA A 136 9.94 5.22 -11.88
C ALA A 136 11.30 5.74 -12.33
N THR A 137 11.33 6.98 -12.82
CA THR A 137 12.55 7.74 -13.05
C THR A 137 12.72 8.76 -11.94
N TRP A 138 13.94 8.90 -11.43
CA TRP A 138 14.31 9.83 -10.39
C TRP A 138 15.38 10.76 -10.90
N THR A 139 15.25 12.06 -10.64
CA THR A 139 16.27 13.05 -10.96
C THR A 139 16.56 13.85 -9.71
N THR A 140 17.76 13.67 -9.17
CA THR A 140 18.28 14.45 -8.04
C THR A 140 18.87 15.75 -8.52
N THR A 141 18.83 16.81 -7.71
CA THR A 141 19.42 18.11 -8.07
C THR A 141 20.51 18.51 -7.10
N THR A 142 20.19 18.93 -5.89
CA THR A 142 21.13 19.43 -4.88
C THR A 142 21.24 18.48 -3.71
N SER A 143 22.39 18.53 -3.02
CA SER A 143 22.58 17.79 -1.76
C SER A 143 21.57 18.24 -0.71
N GLY A 144 21.20 17.30 0.16
CA GLY A 144 20.22 17.54 1.22
C GLY A 144 19.81 16.26 1.95
N THR A 145 19.08 16.43 3.03
CA THR A 145 18.53 15.33 3.84
C THR A 145 17.04 15.48 4.01
N GLY A 146 16.34 14.35 4.08
CA GLY A 146 14.90 14.34 4.25
C GLY A 146 14.36 12.92 4.38
N THR A 147 13.15 12.70 3.89
CA THR A 147 12.48 11.41 3.92
C THR A 147 11.74 11.17 2.60
N LEU A 148 11.57 9.90 2.26
CA LEU A 148 10.65 9.43 1.25
C LEU A 148 9.54 8.62 1.93
N LEU A 149 8.31 9.13 1.94
CA LEU A 149 7.16 8.28 2.26
C LEU A 149 6.79 7.50 0.99
N PHE A 150 7.01 6.19 1.04
CA PHE A 150 6.65 5.25 -0.02
C PHE A 150 5.38 4.50 0.38
N LYS A 151 4.40 4.45 -0.51
CA LYS A 151 3.12 3.79 -0.25
C LYS A 151 2.71 2.91 -1.42
N LEU A 152 2.06 1.78 -1.12
CA LEU A 152 1.22 1.03 -2.05
C LEU A 152 -0.23 1.18 -1.59
N MET A 153 -1.09 1.66 -2.48
CA MET A 153 -2.51 1.85 -2.21
C MET A 153 -3.34 0.90 -3.06
N HIS A 154 -4.27 0.19 -2.43
CA HIS A 154 -5.33 -0.56 -3.09
C HIS A 154 -6.54 0.34 -3.33
N LYS A 155 -6.92 0.52 -4.59
CA LYS A 155 -7.90 1.52 -5.06
C LYS A 155 -8.94 0.90 -6.00
N PRO A 156 -9.65 -0.15 -5.61
CA PRO A 156 -10.64 -0.79 -6.48
C PRO A 156 -11.74 0.21 -6.82
N ARG A 157 -12.06 0.35 -8.11
CA ARG A 157 -13.12 1.22 -8.66
C ARG A 157 -12.94 2.73 -8.44
N ILE A 158 -11.88 3.17 -7.77
CA ILE A 158 -11.61 4.60 -7.50
C ILE A 158 -10.30 5.09 -8.10
N LYS A 159 -9.48 4.18 -8.66
CA LYS A 159 -8.28 4.55 -9.39
C LYS A 159 -8.66 5.32 -10.66
N GLY A 160 -7.98 6.43 -10.93
CA GLY A 160 -8.30 7.31 -12.04
C GLY A 160 -7.19 8.31 -12.35
N PRO A 161 -7.44 9.24 -13.29
CA PRO A 161 -6.43 10.22 -13.73
C PRO A 161 -6.08 11.25 -12.64
N ASN A 162 -6.98 11.49 -11.69
CA ASN A 162 -6.76 12.41 -10.58
C ASN A 162 -6.28 11.61 -9.38
N ASP A 163 -4.98 11.58 -9.26
CA ASP A 163 -4.28 10.80 -8.27
C ASP A 163 -4.37 11.44 -6.87
N ASP A 164 -4.79 10.64 -5.87
CA ASP A 164 -4.88 11.07 -4.48
C ASP A 164 -4.32 9.95 -3.57
N PRO A 165 -3.12 10.14 -3.00
CA PRO A 165 -2.45 9.15 -2.16
C PRO A 165 -3.15 8.91 -0.81
N SER A 166 -4.19 9.69 -0.48
CA SER A 166 -4.99 9.51 0.74
C SER A 166 -6.22 8.62 0.54
N LYS A 167 -6.59 8.32 -0.72
CA LYS A 167 -7.77 7.51 -1.05
C LYS A 167 -7.43 6.07 -1.31
N GLY A 168 -8.27 5.17 -0.82
CA GLY A 168 -8.10 3.72 -0.91
C GLY A 168 -7.63 3.12 0.40
N HIS A 169 -7.23 1.86 0.35
CA HIS A 169 -6.65 1.12 1.47
C HIS A 169 -5.13 1.09 1.31
N SER A 170 -4.37 1.24 2.40
CA SER A 170 -2.90 1.13 2.37
C SER A 170 -2.50 -0.34 2.53
N ASP A 171 -1.84 -0.90 1.51
CA ASP A 171 -1.27 -2.25 1.58
C ASP A 171 0.16 -2.23 2.10
N LEU A 172 0.86 -1.11 1.91
CA LEU A 172 2.21 -0.87 2.44
C LEU A 172 2.41 0.64 2.62
N SER A 173 3.04 1.04 3.73
CA SER A 173 3.45 2.43 3.98
C SER A 173 4.78 2.44 4.73
N VAL A 174 5.83 2.98 4.11
CA VAL A 174 7.19 3.03 4.67
C VAL A 174 7.79 4.41 4.52
N SER A 175 8.40 4.93 5.58
CA SER A 175 9.14 6.18 5.56
C SER A 175 10.64 5.90 5.56
N PHE A 176 11.27 5.99 4.39
CA PHE A 176 12.72 5.86 4.25
C PHE A 176 13.43 7.17 4.61
N PRO A 177 14.42 7.18 5.53
CA PRO A 177 15.34 8.30 5.62
C PRO A 177 16.09 8.48 4.29
N MET A 178 16.28 9.72 3.83
CA MET A 178 16.89 9.98 2.52
C MET A 178 18.00 11.02 2.63
N THR A 179 19.10 10.78 1.91
CA THR A 179 20.23 11.73 1.77
C THR A 179 20.64 11.81 0.30
N ILE A 180 20.85 13.02 -0.19
CA ILE A 180 21.49 13.30 -1.49
C ILE A 180 22.86 13.92 -1.18
N GLN A 181 23.98 13.23 -1.52
CA GLN A 181 25.34 13.66 -1.21
C GLN A 181 26.38 13.16 -2.22
#